data_3ef557f9b5246b5b2c0ae0190c21491f
#
_entry.id   3ef557f9b5246b5b2c0ae0190c21491f
#
_cell.length_a   1.000
_cell.length_b   1.000
_cell.length_c   1.000
_cell.angle_alpha   90.00
_cell.angle_beta   90.00
_cell.angle_gamma   90.00
#
_symmetry.space_group_name_H-M   'P 1'
#
loop_
_entity.id
_entity.type
_entity.pdbx_description
1 polymer ?
#
loop_
_entity_poly.entity_id
_entity_poly.type
_entity_poly.pdbx_seq_one_letter_code
_entity_poly.pdbx_strand_id
1 'polypeptide(L)'
;MTNKYDVIIVGGGPAGLYTAYGLTCLNQSQKKPRVLIIEKGKTLDKRACPAIKKNVNCVNCKTCSIMSGVAGAGAFSDGKFPITNDFGGNLWELIGKEESLALQRQVDTINFGLYELRMKEGWDKDTYPKLYSSNGSIYKKICTQHNLHLLDADIRHLGTDKGQIVYGELYKLLEKNGVDFLTETTVNSIEQILEQGVNNYYCVKTNKNEEFFSDNVVVAAGRSGSEWVSKICENLKIHTKSNRIDIGVRFECPDEIWSHITKDLYESKIVYRTKTYADLVRTFCMNPSGEVVTENTDGFITVNGHAFEDENKKTHNTNFALLVSQTFTEPFEGSNEYGNAVAHLSNLLGQGVVVQRYGDLIRHNRSTHEHMKHNTVTPTLNAEPGDLSFILPKRIFDDILEMIEKLDHIAPGMTNDDNLIYGVEVKKYNMVVDVNSNLEAQDYKNLYFIGDGAGWTHSLSQSSASGLYTAERILDRLK
;
A
#
# COMPACT_ATOMS: atom_id res chain seq x y z
N MET A 1 25.35 -28.01 -8.17
CA MET A 1 23.89 -27.96 -7.90
C MET A 1 23.27 -27.30 -9.11
N THR A 2 22.25 -27.89 -9.68
CA THR A 2 21.58 -27.30 -10.87
C THR A 2 20.81 -26.07 -10.42
N ASN A 3 21.15 -24.88 -10.95
CA ASN A 3 20.43 -23.62 -10.72
C ASN A 3 19.03 -23.63 -11.38
N LYS A 4 18.41 -24.79 -11.52
CA LYS A 4 17.09 -24.96 -12.12
C LYS A 4 16.02 -25.15 -11.03
N TYR A 5 14.95 -24.36 -11.11
CA TYR A 5 13.79 -24.38 -10.23
C TYR A 5 12.52 -24.58 -11.06
N ASP A 6 11.47 -25.11 -10.46
CA ASP A 6 10.16 -25.19 -11.11
C ASP A 6 9.50 -23.80 -11.15
N VAL A 7 9.73 -22.98 -10.10
CA VAL A 7 9.23 -21.62 -9.99
C VAL A 7 10.29 -20.69 -9.37
N ILE A 8 10.56 -19.56 -10.03
CA ILE A 8 11.36 -18.47 -9.45
C ILE A 8 10.44 -17.29 -9.16
N ILE A 9 10.48 -16.77 -7.94
CA ILE A 9 9.72 -15.62 -7.47
C ILE A 9 10.69 -14.46 -7.20
N VAL A 10 10.49 -13.35 -7.88
CA VAL A 10 11.30 -12.14 -7.72
C VAL A 10 10.57 -11.16 -6.81
N GLY A 11 11.00 -11.09 -5.56
CA GLY A 11 10.41 -10.28 -4.50
C GLY A 11 9.81 -11.12 -3.37
N GLY A 12 10.31 -10.91 -2.16
CA GLY A 12 9.89 -11.58 -0.92
C GLY A 12 8.80 -10.82 -0.14
N GLY A 13 8.02 -9.96 -0.81
CA GLY A 13 6.87 -9.25 -0.23
C GLY A 13 5.63 -10.14 -0.09
N PRO A 14 4.48 -9.57 0.36
CA PRO A 14 3.24 -10.34 0.55
C PRO A 14 2.85 -11.18 -0.67
N ALA A 15 2.85 -10.61 -1.88
CA ALA A 15 2.53 -11.35 -3.10
C ALA A 15 3.44 -12.57 -3.30
N GLY A 16 4.76 -12.39 -3.19
CA GLY A 16 5.72 -13.49 -3.39
C GLY A 16 5.63 -14.56 -2.31
N LEU A 17 5.48 -14.18 -1.03
CA LEU A 17 5.35 -15.13 0.07
C LEU A 17 4.06 -15.96 -0.05
N TYR A 18 2.93 -15.34 -0.41
CA TYR A 18 1.67 -16.05 -0.59
C TYR A 18 1.65 -16.92 -1.86
N THR A 19 2.40 -16.53 -2.91
CA THR A 19 2.65 -17.44 -4.06
C THR A 19 3.37 -18.70 -3.57
N ALA A 20 4.47 -18.56 -2.85
CA ALA A 20 5.21 -19.70 -2.31
C ALA A 20 4.36 -20.53 -1.35
N TYR A 21 3.51 -19.90 -0.51
CA TYR A 21 2.59 -20.59 0.38
C TYR A 21 1.57 -21.44 -0.40
N GLY A 22 0.95 -20.89 -1.43
CA GLY A 22 0.03 -21.63 -2.29
C GLY A 22 0.71 -22.82 -2.97
N LEU A 23 1.92 -22.64 -3.49
CA LEU A 23 2.68 -23.69 -4.17
C LEU A 23 3.12 -24.83 -3.25
N THR A 24 3.42 -24.55 -1.98
CA THR A 24 4.08 -25.52 -1.09
C THR A 24 3.25 -25.95 0.11
N CYS A 25 2.47 -25.04 0.71
CA CYS A 25 1.70 -25.33 1.92
C CYS A 25 0.27 -25.75 1.61
N LEU A 26 -0.40 -25.14 0.63
CA LEU A 26 -1.74 -25.54 0.20
C LEU A 26 -1.73 -26.71 -0.80
N ASN A 27 -0.62 -26.93 -1.47
CA ASN A 27 -0.47 -28.02 -2.43
C ASN A 27 -0.48 -29.39 -1.73
N GLN A 28 -1.48 -30.20 -2.02
CA GLN A 28 -1.65 -31.55 -1.48
C GLN A 28 -0.93 -32.63 -2.31
N SER A 29 -0.27 -32.27 -3.40
CA SER A 29 0.49 -33.18 -4.24
C SER A 29 1.67 -33.79 -3.48
N GLN A 30 1.98 -35.07 -3.73
CA GLN A 30 3.15 -35.76 -3.15
C GLN A 30 4.46 -35.09 -3.61
N LYS A 31 4.51 -34.55 -4.84
CA LYS A 31 5.67 -33.86 -5.37
C LYS A 31 5.41 -32.35 -5.36
N LYS A 32 6.02 -31.65 -4.41
CA LYS A 32 5.98 -30.19 -4.36
C LYS A 32 6.96 -29.60 -5.36
N PRO A 33 6.61 -28.45 -6.00
CA PRO A 33 7.54 -27.75 -6.87
C PRO A 33 8.74 -27.21 -6.08
N ARG A 34 9.89 -27.18 -6.72
CA ARG A 34 11.09 -26.54 -6.19
C ARG A 34 10.99 -25.02 -6.43
N VAL A 35 10.90 -24.24 -5.36
CA VAL A 35 10.63 -22.79 -5.40
C VAL A 35 11.83 -22.02 -4.88
N LEU A 36 12.25 -20.97 -5.61
CA LEU A 36 13.24 -19.99 -5.19
C LEU A 36 12.60 -18.62 -5.06
N ILE A 37 12.79 -17.94 -3.93
CA ILE A 37 12.49 -16.51 -3.76
C ILE A 37 13.79 -15.71 -3.77
N ILE A 38 13.90 -14.75 -4.68
CA ILE A 38 15.02 -13.80 -4.75
C ILE A 38 14.55 -12.45 -4.21
N GLU A 39 15.18 -11.99 -3.12
CA GLU A 39 14.80 -10.74 -2.43
C GLU A 39 16.02 -9.82 -2.28
N LYS A 40 15.85 -8.53 -2.66
CA LYS A 40 16.94 -7.54 -2.61
C LYS A 40 17.34 -7.13 -1.19
N GLY A 41 16.44 -7.25 -0.24
CA GLY A 41 16.69 -6.88 1.15
C GLY A 41 17.01 -8.10 2.03
N LYS A 42 17.03 -7.85 3.34
CA LYS A 42 17.42 -8.83 4.36
C LYS A 42 16.25 -9.72 4.77
N THR A 43 16.56 -10.82 5.47
CA THR A 43 15.58 -11.60 6.23
C THR A 43 14.91 -10.77 7.31
N LEU A 44 13.69 -11.13 7.71
CA LEU A 44 12.86 -10.30 8.59
C LEU A 44 13.55 -9.98 9.93
N ASP A 45 14.23 -10.94 10.53
CA ASP A 45 15.00 -10.82 11.78
C ASP A 45 16.20 -9.86 11.70
N LYS A 46 16.76 -9.66 10.49
CA LYS A 46 17.90 -8.77 10.25
C LYS A 46 17.51 -7.37 9.76
N ARG A 47 16.21 -7.12 9.56
CA ARG A 47 15.73 -5.82 9.12
C ARG A 47 15.69 -4.84 10.29
N ALA A 48 16.47 -3.78 10.21
CA ALA A 48 16.49 -2.70 11.20
C ALA A 48 16.82 -1.38 10.52
N CYS A 49 16.06 -0.33 10.84
CA CYS A 49 16.33 1.02 10.36
C CYS A 49 17.43 1.66 11.21
N PRO A 50 18.58 2.07 10.63
CA PRO A 50 19.63 2.73 11.38
C PRO A 50 19.22 4.10 11.91
N ALA A 51 18.31 4.80 11.23
CA ALA A 51 17.80 6.09 11.67
C ALA A 51 16.93 5.95 12.94
N ILE A 52 16.00 5.02 12.96
CA ILE A 52 15.17 4.72 14.13
C ILE A 52 16.06 4.27 15.31
N LYS A 53 17.01 3.36 15.06
CA LYS A 53 17.91 2.84 16.10
C LYS A 53 18.79 3.92 16.74
N LYS A 54 19.17 4.96 15.97
CA LYS A 54 20.04 6.05 16.42
C LYS A 54 19.28 7.32 16.77
N ASN A 55 17.97 7.33 16.62
CA ASN A 55 17.10 8.50 16.78
C ASN A 55 17.61 9.72 15.97
N VAL A 56 17.85 9.50 14.68
CA VAL A 56 18.31 10.53 13.73
C VAL A 56 17.42 10.53 12.49
N ASN A 57 17.52 11.58 11.68
CA ASN A 57 16.82 11.67 10.40
C ASN A 57 17.21 10.52 9.45
N CYS A 58 16.35 10.26 8.45
CA CYS A 58 16.58 9.23 7.45
C CYS A 58 17.94 9.41 6.76
N VAL A 59 18.73 8.33 6.73
CA VAL A 59 20.10 8.32 6.15
C VAL A 59 20.15 7.85 4.70
N ASN A 60 19.00 7.73 4.02
CA ASN A 60 18.86 7.34 2.62
C ASN A 60 19.64 6.07 2.25
N CYS A 61 19.40 4.96 2.95
CA CYS A 61 20.07 3.68 2.72
C CYS A 61 19.84 3.20 1.27
N LYS A 62 20.89 2.67 0.62
CA LYS A 62 20.81 2.06 -0.73
C LYS A 62 19.69 1.01 -0.85
N THR A 63 19.48 0.20 0.19
CA THR A 63 18.33 -0.68 0.34
C THR A 63 17.69 -0.38 1.68
N CYS A 64 16.48 0.19 1.64
CA CYS A 64 15.76 0.58 2.85
C CYS A 64 15.24 -0.65 3.59
N SER A 65 15.69 -0.87 4.82
CA SER A 65 15.26 -2.02 5.64
C SER A 65 13.78 -1.97 6.06
N ILE A 66 13.12 -0.81 5.99
CA ILE A 66 11.67 -0.69 6.24
C ILE A 66 10.87 -1.11 5.01
N MET A 67 11.30 -0.69 3.82
CA MET A 67 10.55 -0.91 2.57
C MET A 67 10.90 -2.23 1.88
N SER A 68 12.11 -2.78 2.10
CA SER A 68 12.64 -3.92 1.36
C SER A 68 13.17 -5.00 2.30
N GLY A 69 13.02 -6.25 1.90
CA GLY A 69 13.37 -7.46 2.64
C GLY A 69 12.20 -8.42 2.70
N VAL A 70 12.41 -9.58 3.29
CA VAL A 70 11.36 -10.59 3.48
C VAL A 70 10.15 -9.97 4.18
N ALA A 71 8.95 -10.24 3.67
CA ALA A 71 7.67 -9.62 3.97
C ALA A 71 7.48 -8.17 3.46
N GLY A 72 8.44 -7.64 2.68
CA GLY A 72 8.29 -6.33 2.03
C GLY A 72 8.00 -5.18 2.98
N ALA A 73 7.38 -4.10 2.49
CA ALA A 73 6.91 -3.00 3.32
C ALA A 73 5.79 -3.43 4.30
N GLY A 74 5.09 -4.53 4.01
CA GLY A 74 4.01 -5.05 4.85
C GLY A 74 4.43 -5.38 6.27
N ALA A 75 5.66 -5.84 6.48
CA ALA A 75 6.18 -6.18 7.80
C ALA A 75 6.33 -4.99 8.77
N PHE A 76 6.39 -3.77 8.25
CA PHE A 76 6.56 -2.54 9.03
C PHE A 76 5.39 -1.57 8.82
N SER A 77 4.33 -2.01 8.15
CA SER A 77 3.08 -1.26 8.04
C SER A 77 2.24 -1.41 9.32
N ASP A 78 1.15 -0.65 9.39
CA ASP A 78 0.15 -0.78 10.44
C ASP A 78 -0.68 -2.07 10.37
N GLY A 79 -0.40 -2.95 9.41
CA GLY A 79 -1.03 -4.28 9.32
C GLY A 79 -2.51 -4.25 9.01
N LYS A 80 -2.98 -3.30 8.21
CA LYS A 80 -4.37 -3.25 7.73
C LYS A 80 -4.58 -4.22 6.57
N PHE A 81 -5.51 -5.16 6.77
CA PHE A 81 -5.94 -6.13 5.78
C PHE A 81 -7.40 -5.87 5.40
N PRO A 82 -7.66 -5.01 4.41
CA PRO A 82 -9.02 -4.81 3.91
C PRO A 82 -9.46 -5.98 3.04
N ILE A 83 -10.70 -6.43 3.23
CA ILE A 83 -11.38 -7.43 2.39
C ILE A 83 -12.45 -6.68 1.61
N THR A 84 -12.11 -6.28 0.40
CA THR A 84 -12.97 -5.46 -0.45
C THR A 84 -12.46 -5.39 -1.88
N ASN A 85 -13.37 -5.09 -2.82
CA ASN A 85 -13.04 -4.71 -4.19
C ASN A 85 -13.15 -3.20 -4.45
N ASP A 86 -13.61 -2.43 -3.47
CA ASP A 86 -13.88 -0.99 -3.66
C ASP A 86 -12.61 -0.13 -3.54
N PHE A 87 -11.57 -0.68 -2.88
CA PHE A 87 -10.27 -0.04 -2.77
C PHE A 87 -9.14 -1.05 -2.51
N GLY A 88 -7.89 -0.58 -2.55
CA GLY A 88 -6.72 -1.43 -2.32
C GLY A 88 -6.25 -2.20 -3.54
N GLY A 89 -6.75 -1.85 -4.71
CA GLY A 89 -6.37 -2.40 -6.01
C GLY A 89 -7.57 -2.79 -6.86
N ASN A 90 -7.26 -3.22 -8.07
CA ASN A 90 -8.24 -3.60 -9.11
C ASN A 90 -8.07 -5.06 -9.55
N LEU A 91 -7.58 -5.92 -8.67
CA LEU A 91 -7.39 -7.35 -8.99
C LEU A 91 -8.66 -8.01 -9.54
N TRP A 92 -9.82 -7.59 -9.04
CA TRP A 92 -11.13 -8.07 -9.44
C TRP A 92 -11.46 -7.83 -10.94
N GLU A 93 -10.84 -6.85 -11.58
CA GLU A 93 -11.03 -6.62 -13.02
C GLU A 93 -10.44 -7.76 -13.86
N LEU A 94 -9.42 -8.43 -13.36
CA LEU A 94 -8.73 -9.54 -14.03
C LEU A 94 -9.36 -10.90 -13.70
N ILE A 95 -9.70 -11.13 -12.42
CA ILE A 95 -10.09 -12.45 -11.94
C ILE A 95 -11.57 -12.57 -11.54
N GLY A 96 -12.31 -11.46 -11.57
CA GLY A 96 -13.71 -11.39 -11.12
C GLY A 96 -13.87 -11.01 -9.66
N LYS A 97 -15.01 -10.38 -9.33
CA LYS A 97 -15.28 -9.81 -7.99
C LYS A 97 -15.39 -10.88 -6.90
N GLU A 98 -16.08 -11.98 -7.17
CA GLU A 98 -16.31 -13.05 -6.21
C GLU A 98 -15.01 -13.76 -5.85
N GLU A 99 -14.23 -14.11 -6.86
CA GLU A 99 -12.91 -14.77 -6.69
C GLU A 99 -11.95 -13.88 -5.91
N SER A 100 -11.86 -12.59 -6.27
CA SER A 100 -11.03 -11.63 -5.56
C SER A 100 -11.39 -11.54 -4.07
N LEU A 101 -12.68 -11.48 -3.71
CA LEU A 101 -13.12 -11.45 -2.31
C LEU A 101 -12.88 -12.77 -1.58
N ALA A 102 -13.09 -13.91 -2.26
CA ALA A 102 -12.84 -15.24 -1.69
C ALA A 102 -11.36 -15.40 -1.30
N LEU A 103 -10.45 -15.03 -2.20
CA LEU A 103 -9.01 -15.08 -1.95
C LEU A 103 -8.58 -14.12 -0.83
N GLN A 104 -9.14 -12.91 -0.75
CA GLN A 104 -8.85 -11.99 0.35
C GLN A 104 -9.31 -12.55 1.71
N ARG A 105 -10.46 -13.21 1.78
CA ARG A 105 -10.92 -13.91 2.98
C ARG A 105 -10.04 -15.11 3.32
N GLN A 106 -9.56 -15.83 2.32
CA GLN A 106 -8.60 -16.92 2.51
C GLN A 106 -7.28 -16.40 3.10
N VAL A 107 -6.78 -15.24 2.64
CA VAL A 107 -5.62 -14.56 3.23
C VAL A 107 -5.86 -14.26 4.71
N ASP A 108 -7.02 -13.73 5.09
CA ASP A 108 -7.36 -13.44 6.50
C ASP A 108 -7.37 -14.73 7.34
N THR A 109 -7.93 -15.82 6.82
CA THR A 109 -7.93 -17.15 7.48
C THR A 109 -6.51 -17.69 7.65
N ILE A 110 -5.66 -17.56 6.64
CA ILE A 110 -4.25 -17.98 6.70
C ILE A 110 -3.50 -17.16 7.76
N ASN A 111 -3.71 -15.84 7.78
CA ASN A 111 -3.10 -14.96 8.79
C ASN A 111 -3.48 -15.36 10.22
N PHE A 112 -4.75 -15.68 10.45
CA PHE A 112 -5.20 -16.17 11.74
C PHE A 112 -4.49 -17.48 12.13
N GLY A 113 -4.44 -18.46 11.24
CA GLY A 113 -3.75 -19.72 11.47
C GLY A 113 -2.25 -19.56 11.73
N LEU A 114 -1.57 -18.69 10.99
CA LEU A 114 -0.16 -18.36 11.21
C LEU A 114 0.08 -17.69 12.58
N TYR A 115 -0.81 -16.79 13.00
CA TYR A 115 -0.75 -16.19 14.31
C TYR A 115 -0.95 -17.23 15.41
N GLU A 116 -1.95 -18.11 15.26
CA GLU A 116 -2.24 -19.20 16.20
C GLU A 116 -1.05 -20.15 16.39
N LEU A 117 -0.28 -20.45 15.33
CA LEU A 117 0.94 -21.28 15.42
C LEU A 117 1.99 -20.71 16.40
N ARG A 118 2.02 -19.40 16.58
CA ARG A 118 2.95 -18.73 17.49
C ARG A 118 2.46 -18.68 18.92
N MET A 119 1.15 -18.78 19.14
CA MET A 119 0.55 -18.65 20.45
C MET A 119 0.74 -19.93 21.27
N LYS A 120 0.76 -19.78 22.59
CA LYS A 120 0.80 -20.93 23.51
C LYS A 120 -0.56 -21.63 23.52
N GLU A 121 -0.55 -22.93 23.81
CA GLU A 121 -1.77 -23.70 24.02
C GLU A 121 -2.65 -23.02 25.09
N GLY A 122 -3.93 -22.88 24.80
CA GLY A 122 -4.89 -22.21 25.67
C GLY A 122 -4.92 -20.68 25.61
N TRP A 123 -4.25 -20.05 24.60
CA TRP A 123 -4.39 -18.60 24.40
C TRP A 123 -5.84 -18.21 24.07
N ASP A 124 -6.24 -17.05 24.53
CA ASP A 124 -7.57 -16.52 24.27
C ASP A 124 -7.67 -15.99 22.82
N LYS A 125 -8.49 -16.67 21.99
CA LYS A 125 -8.70 -16.32 20.59
C LYS A 125 -9.33 -14.94 20.41
N ASP A 126 -10.05 -14.42 21.41
CA ASP A 126 -10.65 -13.10 21.41
C ASP A 126 -9.61 -11.98 21.47
N THR A 127 -8.34 -12.32 21.80
CA THR A 127 -7.22 -11.37 21.73
C THR A 127 -6.69 -11.14 20.31
N TYR A 128 -7.10 -11.96 19.32
CA TYR A 128 -6.83 -11.66 17.92
C TYR A 128 -7.68 -10.47 17.48
N PRO A 129 -7.12 -9.53 16.71
CA PRO A 129 -7.84 -8.32 16.33
C PRO A 129 -9.19 -8.62 15.67
N LYS A 130 -10.22 -7.91 16.12
CA LYS A 130 -11.57 -8.04 15.56
C LYS A 130 -11.60 -7.60 14.09
N LEU A 131 -12.57 -8.13 13.35
CA LEU A 131 -12.89 -7.65 12.02
C LEU A 131 -13.88 -6.50 12.12
N TYR A 132 -13.50 -5.31 11.65
CA TYR A 132 -14.39 -4.18 11.52
C TYR A 132 -15.13 -4.28 10.18
N SER A 133 -16.43 -3.97 10.16
CA SER A 133 -17.23 -4.05 8.93
C SER A 133 -18.02 -2.78 8.71
N SER A 134 -17.99 -2.26 7.50
CA SER A 134 -18.89 -1.19 7.05
C SER A 134 -20.23 -1.72 6.54
N ASN A 135 -20.34 -3.04 6.33
CA ASN A 135 -21.57 -3.68 5.86
C ASN A 135 -22.69 -3.55 6.88
N GLY A 136 -23.85 -3.04 6.45
CA GLY A 136 -24.98 -2.80 7.34
C GLY A 136 -24.82 -1.62 8.31
N SER A 137 -23.74 -0.87 8.23
CA SER A 137 -23.51 0.30 9.08
C SER A 137 -24.54 1.39 8.82
N ILE A 138 -25.02 2.02 9.89
CA ILE A 138 -25.90 3.20 9.84
C ILE A 138 -25.25 4.36 9.09
N TYR A 139 -23.93 4.47 9.13
CA TYR A 139 -23.17 5.53 8.45
C TYR A 139 -23.30 5.47 6.92
N LYS A 140 -23.57 4.29 6.32
CA LYS A 140 -23.92 4.20 4.90
C LYS A 140 -25.15 5.03 4.54
N LYS A 141 -26.20 4.90 5.35
CA LYS A 141 -27.44 5.65 5.15
C LYS A 141 -27.19 7.16 5.34
N ILE A 142 -26.47 7.53 6.39
CA ILE A 142 -26.14 8.93 6.67
C ILE A 142 -25.30 9.53 5.53
N CYS A 143 -24.27 8.84 5.06
CA CYS A 143 -23.46 9.28 3.91
C CYS A 143 -24.33 9.48 2.68
N THR A 144 -25.20 8.50 2.34
CA THR A 144 -26.08 8.59 1.16
C THR A 144 -27.00 9.81 1.22
N GLN A 145 -27.52 10.19 2.39
CA GLN A 145 -28.38 11.37 2.57
C GLN A 145 -27.68 12.68 2.19
N HIS A 146 -26.32 12.71 2.27
CA HIS A 146 -25.50 13.89 1.97
C HIS A 146 -24.72 13.76 0.66
N ASN A 147 -25.07 12.81 -0.23
CA ASN A 147 -24.38 12.51 -1.48
C ASN A 147 -22.92 12.05 -1.27
N LEU A 148 -22.63 11.51 -0.10
CA LEU A 148 -21.39 10.83 0.21
C LEU A 148 -21.58 9.31 0.02
N HIS A 149 -20.51 8.60 -0.27
CA HIS A 149 -20.55 7.15 -0.41
C HIS A 149 -19.52 6.50 0.50
N LEU A 150 -19.97 5.78 1.54
CA LEU A 150 -19.12 4.95 2.38
C LEU A 150 -18.85 3.64 1.65
N LEU A 151 -17.58 3.37 1.35
CA LEU A 151 -17.15 2.15 0.66
C LEU A 151 -17.34 0.91 1.54
N ASP A 152 -17.71 -0.20 0.89
CA ASP A 152 -17.88 -1.48 1.57
C ASP A 152 -16.54 -2.16 1.82
N ALA A 153 -16.27 -2.48 3.07
CA ALA A 153 -15.11 -3.25 3.44
C ALA A 153 -15.29 -3.96 4.78
N ASP A 154 -14.71 -5.15 4.87
CA ASP A 154 -14.33 -5.76 6.13
C ASP A 154 -12.84 -5.48 6.34
N ILE A 155 -12.42 -4.97 7.49
CA ILE A 155 -11.01 -4.58 7.73
C ILE A 155 -10.52 -5.24 9.01
N ARG A 156 -9.41 -5.99 8.89
CA ARG A 156 -8.66 -6.46 10.05
C ARG A 156 -7.41 -5.60 10.23
N HIS A 157 -7.25 -5.08 11.44
CA HIS A 157 -6.09 -4.27 11.81
C HIS A 157 -5.21 -5.07 12.76
N LEU A 158 -4.08 -5.59 12.26
CA LEU A 158 -3.16 -6.40 13.06
C LEU A 158 -2.18 -5.55 13.88
N GLY A 159 -1.97 -4.31 13.50
CA GLY A 159 -0.84 -3.53 14.00
C GLY A 159 0.50 -4.06 13.44
N THR A 160 1.55 -3.30 13.64
CA THR A 160 2.89 -3.68 13.16
C THR A 160 3.44 -4.91 13.90
N ASP A 161 3.20 -5.03 15.19
CA ASP A 161 3.68 -6.09 16.06
C ASP A 161 3.09 -7.46 15.68
N LYS A 162 1.77 -7.59 15.58
CA LYS A 162 1.12 -8.83 15.19
C LYS A 162 1.35 -9.16 13.71
N GLY A 163 1.41 -8.13 12.86
CA GLY A 163 1.80 -8.30 11.46
C GLY A 163 3.18 -8.94 11.32
N GLN A 164 4.17 -8.52 12.11
CA GLN A 164 5.50 -9.13 12.12
C GLN A 164 5.48 -10.59 12.60
N ILE A 165 4.62 -10.93 13.57
CA ILE A 165 4.45 -12.32 14.02
C ILE A 165 3.93 -13.18 12.86
N VAL A 166 2.86 -12.76 12.19
CA VAL A 166 2.28 -13.48 11.05
C VAL A 166 3.29 -13.72 9.95
N TYR A 167 3.99 -12.67 9.51
CA TYR A 167 5.01 -12.80 8.46
C TYR A 167 6.23 -13.62 8.89
N GLY A 168 6.61 -13.55 10.18
CA GLY A 168 7.70 -14.34 10.72
C GLY A 168 7.38 -15.85 10.73
N GLU A 169 6.15 -16.22 11.10
CA GLU A 169 5.72 -17.63 11.06
C GLU A 169 5.51 -18.10 9.61
N LEU A 170 5.01 -17.23 8.70
CA LEU A 170 4.92 -17.54 7.28
C LEU A 170 6.30 -17.86 6.71
N TYR A 171 7.29 -17.01 6.96
CA TYR A 171 8.67 -17.22 6.50
C TYR A 171 9.24 -18.57 6.97
N LYS A 172 9.15 -18.88 8.28
CA LYS A 172 9.62 -20.13 8.85
C LYS A 172 8.91 -21.36 8.26
N LEU A 173 7.59 -21.24 8.05
CA LEU A 173 6.80 -22.31 7.46
C LEU A 173 7.23 -22.60 6.02
N LEU A 174 7.54 -21.57 5.24
CA LEU A 174 8.02 -21.70 3.86
C LEU A 174 9.40 -22.36 3.82
N GLU A 175 10.35 -21.95 4.67
CA GLU A 175 11.66 -22.62 4.77
C GLU A 175 11.49 -24.10 5.14
N LYS A 176 10.63 -24.40 6.11
CA LYS A 176 10.33 -25.79 6.53
C LYS A 176 9.72 -26.62 5.38
N ASN A 177 8.98 -25.98 4.47
CA ASN A 177 8.39 -26.64 3.30
C ASN A 177 9.32 -26.64 2.07
N GLY A 178 10.59 -26.29 2.21
CA GLY A 178 11.61 -26.45 1.18
C GLY A 178 11.66 -25.28 0.18
N VAL A 179 11.17 -24.10 0.54
CA VAL A 179 11.36 -22.89 -0.27
C VAL A 179 12.76 -22.36 -0.03
N ASP A 180 13.53 -22.18 -1.11
CA ASP A 180 14.85 -21.56 -1.06
C ASP A 180 14.71 -20.02 -1.08
N PHE A 181 15.46 -19.33 -0.19
CA PHE A 181 15.51 -17.88 -0.13
C PHE A 181 16.91 -17.35 -0.47
N LEU A 182 16.99 -16.51 -1.49
CA LEU A 182 18.22 -15.78 -1.85
C LEU A 182 18.01 -14.30 -1.52
N THR A 183 18.37 -13.92 -0.28
CA THR A 183 18.25 -12.54 0.20
C THR A 183 19.49 -11.70 -0.12
N GLU A 184 19.37 -10.36 0.05
CA GLU A 184 20.42 -9.39 -0.27
C GLU A 184 20.94 -9.56 -1.71
N THR A 185 20.00 -9.92 -2.62
CA THR A 185 20.29 -10.22 -4.03
C THR A 185 19.25 -9.54 -4.91
N THR A 186 19.71 -8.74 -5.87
CA THR A 186 18.86 -8.04 -6.82
C THR A 186 18.88 -8.79 -8.15
N VAL A 187 17.71 -8.97 -8.74
CA VAL A 187 17.60 -9.46 -10.13
C VAL A 187 17.90 -8.31 -11.08
N ASN A 188 18.82 -8.51 -12.00
CA ASN A 188 19.21 -7.54 -13.02
C ASN A 188 18.36 -7.67 -14.28
N SER A 189 18.17 -8.90 -14.77
CA SER A 189 17.40 -9.19 -15.99
C SER A 189 16.64 -10.52 -15.89
N ILE A 190 15.59 -10.61 -16.69
CA ILE A 190 14.84 -11.83 -16.99
C ILE A 190 14.87 -11.99 -18.50
N GLU A 191 15.36 -13.11 -18.98
CA GLU A 191 15.50 -13.40 -20.41
C GLU A 191 14.72 -14.68 -20.74
N GLN A 192 13.90 -14.64 -21.78
CA GLN A 192 13.24 -15.83 -22.27
C GLN A 192 14.21 -16.60 -23.17
N ILE A 193 14.37 -17.88 -22.93
CA ILE A 193 15.18 -18.78 -23.74
C ILE A 193 14.24 -19.61 -24.61
N LEU A 194 14.43 -19.49 -25.93
CA LEU A 194 13.66 -20.20 -26.94
C LEU A 194 14.55 -21.28 -27.52
N GLU A 195 14.36 -22.55 -27.15
CA GLU A 195 15.07 -23.69 -27.75
C GLU A 195 14.13 -24.47 -28.67
N GLN A 196 14.59 -24.81 -29.85
CA GLN A 196 13.81 -25.63 -30.80
C GLN A 196 13.51 -27.02 -30.20
N GLY A 197 12.21 -27.34 -30.09
CA GLY A 197 11.74 -28.63 -29.57
C GLY A 197 11.67 -28.75 -28.04
N VAL A 198 11.97 -27.69 -27.31
CA VAL A 198 11.85 -27.61 -25.84
C VAL A 198 10.83 -26.56 -25.47
N ASN A 199 10.15 -26.72 -24.32
CA ASN A 199 9.31 -25.67 -23.78
C ASN A 199 10.18 -24.43 -23.45
N ASN A 200 9.66 -23.24 -23.75
CA ASN A 200 10.31 -21.98 -23.39
C ASN A 200 10.53 -21.93 -21.88
N TYR A 201 11.71 -21.51 -21.48
CA TYR A 201 12.05 -21.28 -20.08
C TYR A 201 12.73 -19.91 -19.92
N TYR A 202 12.92 -19.49 -18.69
CA TYR A 202 13.50 -18.19 -18.35
C TYR A 202 14.85 -18.34 -17.68
N CYS A 203 15.77 -17.42 -18.00
CA CYS A 203 17.01 -17.18 -17.30
C CYS A 203 16.87 -15.90 -16.46
N VAL A 204 17.03 -16.02 -15.14
CA VAL A 204 17.01 -14.91 -14.20
C VAL A 204 18.44 -14.62 -13.75
N LYS A 205 18.96 -13.44 -14.09
CA LYS A 205 20.34 -13.03 -13.76
C LYS A 205 20.36 -12.08 -12.58
N THR A 206 21.29 -12.28 -11.67
CA THR A 206 21.43 -11.48 -10.46
C THR A 206 22.60 -10.49 -10.52
N ASN A 207 22.63 -9.54 -9.59
CA ASN A 207 23.72 -8.61 -9.38
C ASN A 207 25.02 -9.28 -8.86
N LYS A 208 24.97 -10.56 -8.51
CA LYS A 208 26.11 -11.39 -8.10
C LYS A 208 26.67 -12.23 -9.22
N ASN A 209 26.23 -11.98 -10.47
CA ASN A 209 26.56 -12.76 -11.66
C ASN A 209 26.13 -14.24 -11.57
N GLU A 210 25.08 -14.52 -10.80
CA GLU A 210 24.47 -15.85 -10.72
C GLU A 210 23.31 -15.92 -11.73
N GLU A 211 23.13 -17.08 -12.34
CA GLU A 211 22.04 -17.37 -13.27
C GLU A 211 21.18 -18.51 -12.73
N PHE A 212 19.89 -18.29 -12.74
CA PHE A 212 18.87 -19.27 -12.33
C PHE A 212 17.90 -19.51 -13.46
N PHE A 213 17.46 -20.75 -13.63
CA PHE A 213 16.60 -21.18 -14.73
C PHE A 213 15.29 -21.72 -14.21
N SER A 214 14.18 -21.36 -14.86
CA SER A 214 12.85 -21.83 -14.49
C SER A 214 11.88 -21.79 -15.66
N ASP A 215 10.94 -22.73 -15.66
CA ASP A 215 9.82 -22.71 -16.59
C ASP A 215 8.75 -21.69 -16.19
N ASN A 216 8.72 -21.25 -14.91
CA ASN A 216 7.77 -20.28 -14.39
C ASN A 216 8.50 -19.18 -13.60
N VAL A 217 8.26 -17.91 -13.96
CA VAL A 217 8.81 -16.75 -13.26
C VAL A 217 7.67 -15.84 -12.79
N VAL A 218 7.70 -15.50 -11.51
CA VAL A 218 6.72 -14.61 -10.88
C VAL A 218 7.42 -13.33 -10.45
N VAL A 219 7.08 -12.22 -11.09
CA VAL A 219 7.54 -10.87 -10.74
C VAL A 219 6.61 -10.32 -9.68
N ALA A 220 7.01 -10.41 -8.41
CA ALA A 220 6.28 -10.00 -7.23
C ALA A 220 6.93 -8.78 -6.54
N ALA A 221 7.58 -7.91 -7.30
CA ALA A 221 8.22 -6.71 -6.80
C ALA A 221 7.16 -5.73 -6.27
N GLY A 222 7.42 -5.14 -5.11
CA GLY A 222 6.57 -4.10 -4.53
C GLY A 222 6.84 -2.71 -5.13
N ARG A 223 6.24 -1.66 -4.56
CA ARG A 223 6.40 -0.26 -5.00
C ARG A 223 7.86 0.18 -5.13
N SER A 224 8.72 -0.24 -4.21
CA SER A 224 10.16 0.05 -4.28
C SER A 224 10.90 -0.63 -5.44
N GLY A 225 10.23 -1.47 -6.21
CA GLY A 225 10.74 -2.12 -7.42
C GLY A 225 10.17 -1.53 -8.72
N SER A 226 9.38 -0.46 -8.65
CA SER A 226 8.67 0.13 -9.79
C SER A 226 9.58 0.41 -10.99
N GLU A 227 10.66 1.13 -10.76
CA GLU A 227 11.63 1.47 -11.82
C GLU A 227 12.27 0.22 -12.44
N TRP A 228 12.55 -0.79 -11.63
CA TRP A 228 13.10 -2.07 -12.11
C TRP A 228 12.05 -2.82 -12.94
N VAL A 229 10.78 -2.88 -12.49
CA VAL A 229 9.68 -3.50 -13.28
C VAL A 229 9.53 -2.80 -14.62
N SER A 230 9.59 -1.45 -14.65
CA SER A 230 9.57 -0.68 -15.91
C SER A 230 10.65 -1.15 -16.87
N LYS A 231 11.88 -1.24 -16.40
CA LYS A 231 13.02 -1.69 -17.21
C LYS A 231 12.85 -3.13 -17.71
N ILE A 232 12.31 -4.03 -16.89
CA ILE A 232 12.01 -5.41 -17.33
C ILE A 232 10.95 -5.40 -18.43
N CYS A 233 9.87 -4.63 -18.26
CA CYS A 233 8.83 -4.51 -19.27
C CYS A 233 9.37 -3.91 -20.59
N GLU A 234 10.18 -2.86 -20.53
CA GLU A 234 10.84 -2.26 -21.70
C GLU A 234 11.73 -3.28 -22.43
N ASN A 235 12.60 -3.99 -21.71
CA ASN A 235 13.51 -4.97 -22.28
C ASN A 235 12.78 -6.14 -22.97
N LEU A 236 11.67 -6.58 -22.35
CA LEU A 236 10.83 -7.65 -22.88
C LEU A 236 9.73 -7.13 -23.82
N LYS A 237 9.65 -5.81 -24.04
CA LYS A 237 8.60 -5.18 -24.87
C LYS A 237 7.18 -5.50 -24.39
N ILE A 238 7.00 -5.68 -23.09
CA ILE A 238 5.70 -5.86 -22.46
C ILE A 238 5.01 -4.49 -22.38
N HIS A 239 3.77 -4.44 -22.86
CA HIS A 239 2.99 -3.22 -22.82
C HIS A 239 2.64 -2.82 -21.38
N THR A 240 2.74 -1.51 -21.08
CA THR A 240 2.37 -0.94 -19.79
C THR A 240 1.51 0.31 -19.99
N LYS A 241 0.66 0.61 -19.03
CA LYS A 241 -0.19 1.81 -19.06
C LYS A 241 0.15 2.69 -17.87
N SER A 242 0.04 4.01 -18.06
CA SER A 242 0.11 4.96 -16.95
C SER A 242 -1.01 4.68 -15.95
N ASN A 243 -0.73 4.84 -14.67
CA ASN A 243 -1.72 4.72 -13.62
C ASN A 243 -2.17 6.11 -13.16
N ARG A 244 -3.26 6.15 -12.40
CA ARG A 244 -3.69 7.38 -11.71
C ARG A 244 -2.66 7.82 -10.69
N ILE A 245 -2.83 9.05 -10.24
CA ILE A 245 -2.17 9.60 -9.06
C ILE A 245 -3.23 10.18 -8.13
N ASP A 246 -3.03 10.06 -6.83
CA ASP A 246 -3.87 10.75 -5.86
C ASP A 246 -3.06 11.88 -5.22
N ILE A 247 -3.59 13.10 -5.28
CA ILE A 247 -2.96 14.29 -4.72
C ILE A 247 -3.95 14.97 -3.78
N GLY A 248 -3.47 15.43 -2.65
CA GLY A 248 -4.30 16.15 -1.71
C GLY A 248 -3.57 16.60 -0.47
N VAL A 249 -4.27 16.54 0.65
CA VAL A 249 -3.82 17.07 1.94
C VAL A 249 -4.02 16.05 3.05
N ARG A 250 -3.32 16.23 4.15
CA ARG A 250 -3.64 15.59 5.43
C ARG A 250 -4.43 16.59 6.28
N PHE A 251 -5.59 16.16 6.72
CA PHE A 251 -6.47 16.90 7.62
C PHE A 251 -6.26 16.41 9.05
N GLU A 252 -6.19 17.32 10.01
CA GLU A 252 -6.06 17.01 11.44
C GLU A 252 -7.08 17.82 12.24
N CYS A 253 -7.83 17.15 13.11
CA CYS A 253 -8.88 17.73 13.93
C CYS A 253 -8.97 16.99 15.27
N PRO A 254 -9.69 17.56 16.29
CA PRO A 254 -9.94 16.86 17.53
C PRO A 254 -10.63 15.51 17.34
N ASP A 255 -10.28 14.51 18.15
CA ASP A 255 -10.84 13.15 18.10
C ASP A 255 -12.38 13.14 18.20
N GLU A 256 -12.94 14.08 18.97
CA GLU A 256 -14.38 14.19 19.21
C GLU A 256 -15.19 14.31 17.92
N ILE A 257 -14.62 14.94 16.88
CA ILE A 257 -15.30 15.14 15.58
C ILE A 257 -15.57 13.79 14.90
N TRP A 258 -14.65 12.84 14.98
CA TRP A 258 -14.75 11.55 14.29
C TRP A 258 -15.01 10.35 15.21
N SER A 259 -14.91 10.51 16.53
CA SER A 259 -14.94 9.39 17.48
C SER A 259 -16.20 8.52 17.38
N HIS A 260 -17.35 9.09 17.03
CA HIS A 260 -18.60 8.36 16.84
C HIS A 260 -18.56 7.40 15.63
N ILE A 261 -17.75 7.69 14.60
CA ILE A 261 -17.57 6.85 13.42
C ILE A 261 -16.38 5.87 13.62
N THR A 262 -15.26 6.37 14.16
CA THR A 262 -14.03 5.59 14.27
C THR A 262 -14.11 4.46 15.29
N LYS A 263 -14.94 4.59 16.31
CA LYS A 263 -15.22 3.49 17.27
C LYS A 263 -15.86 2.27 16.62
N ASP A 264 -16.70 2.49 15.61
CA ASP A 264 -17.44 1.43 14.93
C ASP A 264 -16.70 0.89 13.70
N LEU A 265 -16.10 1.79 12.89
CA LEU A 265 -15.52 1.44 11.60
C LEU A 265 -14.00 1.40 11.59
N TYR A 266 -13.34 1.92 12.62
CA TYR A 266 -11.89 2.17 12.72
C TYR A 266 -11.38 3.08 11.60
N GLU A 267 -11.45 2.66 10.34
CA GLU A 267 -11.09 3.44 9.15
C GLU A 267 -12.29 3.52 8.20
N SER A 268 -12.89 4.70 8.09
CA SER A 268 -13.97 4.96 7.14
C SER A 268 -13.41 5.51 5.83
N LYS A 269 -13.68 4.79 4.73
CA LYS A 269 -13.37 5.28 3.38
C LYS A 269 -14.63 5.86 2.74
N ILE A 270 -14.69 7.18 2.72
CA ILE A 270 -15.82 7.92 2.20
C ILE A 270 -15.39 8.60 0.91
N VAL A 271 -16.19 8.44 -0.12
CA VAL A 271 -15.98 9.01 -1.46
C VAL A 271 -17.06 10.05 -1.74
N TYR A 272 -16.66 11.13 -2.35
CA TYR A 272 -17.53 12.16 -2.86
C TYR A 272 -17.16 12.51 -4.30
N ARG A 273 -18.15 12.65 -5.15
CA ARG A 273 -17.99 13.21 -6.49
C ARG A 273 -18.35 14.69 -6.43
N THR A 274 -17.35 15.53 -6.62
CA THR A 274 -17.54 17.00 -6.53
C THR A 274 -18.51 17.51 -7.57
N LYS A 275 -19.25 18.56 -7.21
CA LYS A 275 -20.21 19.19 -8.13
C LYS A 275 -19.52 20.06 -9.16
N THR A 276 -18.41 20.69 -8.75
CA THR A 276 -17.70 21.67 -9.58
C THR A 276 -16.97 20.99 -10.74
N TYR A 277 -16.23 19.93 -10.49
CA TYR A 277 -15.38 19.29 -11.51
C TYR A 277 -15.75 17.83 -11.78
N ALA A 278 -16.68 17.27 -11.02
CA ALA A 278 -17.06 15.85 -11.08
C ALA A 278 -15.89 14.90 -10.77
N ASP A 279 -14.87 15.37 -10.08
CA ASP A 279 -13.75 14.56 -9.63
C ASP A 279 -14.11 13.71 -8.40
N LEU A 280 -13.41 12.61 -8.21
CA LEU A 280 -13.58 11.77 -7.03
C LEU A 280 -12.59 12.20 -5.94
N VAL A 281 -13.13 12.64 -4.82
CA VAL A 281 -12.39 12.91 -3.59
C VAL A 281 -12.69 11.83 -2.58
N ARG A 282 -11.70 11.40 -1.84
CA ARG A 282 -11.88 10.35 -0.83
C ARG A 282 -11.12 10.63 0.45
N THR A 283 -11.68 10.19 1.58
CA THR A 283 -10.89 10.02 2.81
C THR A 283 -9.94 8.83 2.65
N PHE A 284 -8.74 8.93 3.21
CA PHE A 284 -7.76 7.87 3.14
C PHE A 284 -6.89 7.82 4.39
N CYS A 285 -6.51 6.60 4.81
CA CYS A 285 -5.60 6.36 5.94
C CYS A 285 -5.98 7.17 7.19
N MET A 286 -7.18 6.92 7.71
CA MET A 286 -7.66 7.56 8.94
C MET A 286 -6.93 6.97 10.15
N ASN A 287 -6.46 7.84 11.02
CA ASN A 287 -5.69 7.53 12.21
C ASN A 287 -6.32 8.20 13.41
N PRO A 288 -7.26 7.53 14.11
CA PRO A 288 -7.82 8.04 15.35
C PRO A 288 -6.74 8.13 16.43
N SER A 289 -6.73 9.21 17.18
CA SER A 289 -5.73 9.51 18.22
C SER A 289 -4.29 9.35 17.74
N GLY A 290 -4.08 9.63 16.44
CA GLY A 290 -2.79 9.45 15.76
C GLY A 290 -2.03 10.77 15.56
N GLU A 291 -0.88 10.68 14.98
CA GLU A 291 -0.05 11.84 14.65
C GLU A 291 0.16 12.00 13.14
N VAL A 292 0.33 13.22 12.71
CA VAL A 292 0.76 13.57 11.36
C VAL A 292 2.27 13.40 11.28
N VAL A 293 2.77 12.76 10.23
CA VAL A 293 4.20 12.46 10.04
C VAL A 293 4.65 12.83 8.64
N THR A 294 5.95 12.94 8.44
CA THR A 294 6.53 13.12 7.11
C THR A 294 6.92 11.79 6.48
N GLU A 295 6.78 11.70 5.17
CA GLU A 295 7.27 10.59 4.35
C GLU A 295 8.24 11.13 3.30
N ASN A 296 9.41 10.53 3.16
CA ASN A 296 10.36 10.88 2.10
C ASN A 296 10.33 9.78 1.03
N THR A 297 9.90 10.14 -0.17
CA THR A 297 9.86 9.24 -1.32
C THR A 297 10.63 9.89 -2.48
N ASP A 298 11.71 9.25 -2.91
CA ASP A 298 12.56 9.71 -4.02
C ASP A 298 13.10 11.13 -3.84
N GLY A 299 13.36 11.54 -2.60
CA GLY A 299 13.88 12.87 -2.27
C GLY A 299 12.81 13.95 -2.08
N PHE A 300 11.54 13.64 -2.29
CA PHE A 300 10.42 14.53 -2.01
C PHE A 300 9.81 14.22 -0.65
N ILE A 301 9.68 15.24 0.19
CA ILE A 301 9.03 15.15 1.50
C ILE A 301 7.54 15.43 1.30
N THR A 302 6.71 14.48 1.69
CA THR A 302 5.25 14.57 1.68
C THR A 302 4.72 14.28 3.09
N VAL A 303 3.44 14.56 3.31
CA VAL A 303 2.78 14.27 4.58
C VAL A 303 2.12 12.89 4.56
N ASN A 304 2.07 12.25 5.71
CA ASN A 304 1.34 11.01 5.97
C ASN A 304 0.81 11.02 7.41
N GLY A 305 0.14 9.96 7.86
CA GLY A 305 -0.31 9.81 9.22
C GLY A 305 0.08 8.47 9.81
N HIS A 306 0.15 8.42 11.14
CA HIS A 306 0.46 7.22 11.88
C HIS A 306 -0.44 7.12 13.12
N ALA A 307 -0.82 5.91 13.50
CA ALA A 307 -1.54 5.62 14.72
C ALA A 307 -0.78 4.58 15.55
N PHE A 308 -0.82 4.74 16.87
CA PHE A 308 -0.19 3.83 17.82
C PHE A 308 -1.26 2.99 18.54
N GLU A 309 -0.95 1.73 18.82
CA GLU A 309 -1.75 0.91 19.76
C GLU A 309 -1.42 1.24 21.21
N ASP A 310 -0.19 1.69 21.51
CA ASP A 310 0.25 2.12 22.84
C ASP A 310 -0.51 3.38 23.28
N GLU A 311 -1.35 3.25 24.29
CA GLU A 311 -2.17 4.33 24.88
C GLU A 311 -1.33 5.56 25.27
N ASN A 312 -0.07 5.36 25.70
CA ASN A 312 0.82 6.44 26.10
C ASN A 312 1.33 7.30 24.92
N LYS A 313 1.16 6.81 23.71
CA LYS A 313 1.55 7.51 22.47
C LYS A 313 0.39 8.09 21.71
N LYS A 314 -0.83 7.82 22.16
CA LYS A 314 -2.03 8.39 21.54
C LYS A 314 -2.10 9.89 21.76
N THR A 315 -2.50 10.58 20.71
CA THR A 315 -2.80 12.02 20.74
C THR A 315 -4.28 12.25 21.02
N HIS A 316 -4.71 13.51 21.06
CA HIS A 316 -6.13 13.89 21.11
C HIS A 316 -6.68 14.29 19.74
N ASN A 317 -5.95 13.97 18.68
CA ASN A 317 -6.31 14.35 17.33
C ASN A 317 -6.51 13.13 16.44
N THR A 318 -7.55 13.16 15.64
CA THR A 318 -7.72 12.28 14.47
C THR A 318 -7.14 12.97 13.24
N ASN A 319 -6.38 12.24 12.44
CA ASN A 319 -5.91 12.74 11.15
C ASN A 319 -6.22 11.76 10.02
N PHE A 320 -6.44 12.28 8.83
CA PHE A 320 -6.69 11.49 7.62
C PHE A 320 -6.37 12.30 6.36
N ALA A 321 -6.08 11.62 5.27
CA ALA A 321 -5.89 12.28 3.98
C ALA A 321 -7.23 12.56 3.29
N LEU A 322 -7.28 13.69 2.58
CA LEU A 322 -8.28 14.01 1.57
C LEU A 322 -7.57 14.00 0.22
N LEU A 323 -7.88 13.02 -0.61
CA LEU A 323 -7.16 12.76 -1.85
C LEU A 323 -8.09 12.86 -3.06
N VAL A 324 -7.64 13.62 -4.06
CA VAL A 324 -8.28 13.74 -5.37
C VAL A 324 -7.55 12.83 -6.36
N SER A 325 -8.28 11.90 -6.98
CA SER A 325 -7.71 10.99 -7.98
C SER A 325 -7.66 11.65 -9.34
N GLN A 326 -6.48 11.70 -9.94
CA GLN A 326 -6.25 12.25 -11.28
C GLN A 326 -5.62 11.21 -12.20
N THR A 327 -6.06 11.19 -13.44
CA THR A 327 -5.47 10.38 -14.50
C THR A 327 -5.09 11.29 -15.66
N PHE A 328 -3.86 11.16 -16.13
CA PHE A 328 -3.37 11.90 -17.28
C PHE A 328 -3.31 10.96 -18.50
N THR A 329 -3.63 11.54 -19.64
CA THR A 329 -3.62 10.88 -20.94
C THR A 329 -2.80 11.71 -21.93
N GLU A 330 -2.47 11.14 -23.08
CA GLU A 330 -1.71 11.85 -24.13
C GLU A 330 -2.12 13.32 -24.27
N PRO A 331 -1.17 14.23 -24.50
CA PRO A 331 0.26 13.98 -24.75
C PRO A 331 1.12 13.82 -23.49
N PHE A 332 0.55 13.90 -22.29
CA PHE A 332 1.28 13.77 -21.02
C PHE A 332 0.71 12.63 -20.19
N GLU A 333 1.49 11.58 -20.00
CA GLU A 333 1.12 10.39 -19.21
C GLU A 333 1.88 10.26 -17.89
N GLY A 334 2.75 11.21 -17.57
CA GLY A 334 3.64 11.19 -16.41
C GLY A 334 2.95 11.51 -15.08
N SER A 335 1.91 10.72 -14.68
CA SER A 335 1.14 10.97 -13.46
C SER A 335 2.04 11.15 -12.22
N ASN A 336 3.05 10.27 -12.05
CA ASN A 336 3.96 10.36 -10.91
C ASN A 336 4.89 11.58 -10.99
N GLU A 337 5.28 11.99 -12.20
CA GLU A 337 6.06 13.21 -12.42
C GLU A 337 5.27 14.46 -12.02
N TYR A 338 4.00 14.52 -12.40
CA TYR A 338 3.10 15.59 -11.96
C TYR A 338 3.01 15.69 -10.44
N GLY A 339 2.83 14.53 -9.76
CA GLY A 339 2.81 14.50 -8.30
C GLY A 339 4.12 14.95 -7.66
N ASN A 340 5.26 14.61 -8.27
CA ASN A 340 6.57 15.10 -7.85
C ASN A 340 6.68 16.61 -7.98
N ALA A 341 6.17 17.20 -9.06
CA ALA A 341 6.17 18.65 -9.25
C ALA A 341 5.35 19.36 -8.16
N VAL A 342 4.16 18.85 -7.82
CA VAL A 342 3.35 19.40 -6.72
C VAL A 342 4.05 19.24 -5.36
N ALA A 343 4.63 18.08 -5.07
CA ALA A 343 5.41 17.86 -3.84
C ALA A 343 6.63 18.80 -3.76
N HIS A 344 7.27 19.08 -4.90
CA HIS A 344 8.39 20.01 -4.95
C HIS A 344 7.99 21.44 -4.56
N LEU A 345 6.82 21.90 -4.96
CA LEU A 345 6.30 23.22 -4.54
C LEU A 345 6.16 23.31 -3.01
N SER A 346 5.61 22.27 -2.38
CA SER A 346 5.53 22.20 -0.91
C SER A 346 6.92 22.26 -0.25
N ASN A 347 7.87 21.52 -0.81
CA ASN A 347 9.24 21.46 -0.26
C ASN A 347 9.98 22.81 -0.43
N LEU A 348 9.73 23.54 -1.52
CA LEU A 348 10.27 24.87 -1.72
C LEU A 348 9.76 25.89 -0.69
N LEU A 349 8.44 25.83 -0.38
CA LEU A 349 7.78 26.83 0.46
C LEU A 349 7.90 26.50 1.96
N GLY A 350 7.88 25.21 2.33
CA GLY A 350 7.87 24.76 3.71
C GLY A 350 9.14 24.03 4.15
N GLN A 351 10.18 23.97 3.30
CA GLN A 351 11.36 23.11 3.52
C GLN A 351 10.94 21.63 3.83
N GLY A 352 9.78 21.24 3.32
CA GLY A 352 9.12 19.96 3.55
C GLY A 352 7.60 20.12 3.44
N VAL A 353 6.92 20.09 4.57
CA VAL A 353 5.46 20.19 4.66
C VAL A 353 5.03 21.59 5.10
N VAL A 354 4.00 22.12 4.47
CA VAL A 354 3.32 23.36 4.86
C VAL A 354 2.05 23.03 5.63
N VAL A 355 1.77 23.74 6.73
CA VAL A 355 0.53 23.65 7.48
C VAL A 355 -0.28 24.96 7.37
N GLN A 356 -1.60 24.83 7.24
CA GLN A 356 -2.52 25.96 7.21
C GLN A 356 -3.76 25.64 8.05
N ARG A 357 -4.24 26.61 8.82
CA ARG A 357 -5.53 26.53 9.54
C ARG A 357 -6.67 26.59 8.53
N TYR A 358 -7.72 25.80 8.75
CA TYR A 358 -8.90 25.83 7.86
C TYR A 358 -9.51 27.23 7.74
N GLY A 359 -9.65 27.95 8.87
CA GLY A 359 -10.20 29.29 8.87
C GLY A 359 -9.36 30.32 8.10
N ASP A 360 -8.03 30.20 8.10
CA ASP A 360 -7.17 31.05 7.28
C ASP A 360 -7.31 30.70 5.80
N LEU A 361 -7.35 29.41 5.49
CA LEU A 361 -7.47 28.90 4.12
C LEU A 361 -8.75 29.38 3.43
N ILE A 362 -9.91 29.30 4.06
CA ILE A 362 -11.19 29.77 3.47
C ILE A 362 -11.27 31.28 3.35
N ARG A 363 -10.51 32.04 4.14
CA ARG A 363 -10.40 33.52 4.04
C ARG A 363 -9.28 33.92 3.09
N HIS A 364 -8.64 33.00 2.38
CA HIS A 364 -7.51 33.26 1.47
C HIS A 364 -6.32 33.94 2.17
N ASN A 365 -6.07 33.61 3.41
CA ASN A 365 -4.97 34.10 4.22
C ASN A 365 -3.95 33.00 4.47
N ARG A 366 -2.66 33.34 4.45
CA ARG A 366 -1.66 32.40 4.95
C ARG A 366 -1.77 32.25 6.45
N SER A 367 -1.52 31.04 6.97
CA SER A 367 -1.27 30.86 8.39
C SER A 367 0.13 31.35 8.77
N THR A 368 0.27 31.82 10.00
CA THR A 368 1.51 32.30 10.57
C THR A 368 1.81 31.62 11.90
N HIS A 369 3.04 31.70 12.38
CA HIS A 369 3.38 31.18 13.70
C HIS A 369 2.54 31.83 14.81
N GLU A 370 2.14 33.08 14.64
CA GLU A 370 1.28 33.77 15.62
C GLU A 370 -0.14 33.18 15.61
N HIS A 371 -0.72 32.90 14.44
CA HIS A 371 -2.02 32.21 14.34
C HIS A 371 -1.95 30.83 15.00
N MET A 372 -0.85 30.07 14.78
CA MET A 372 -0.67 28.74 15.35
C MET A 372 -0.54 28.72 16.87
N LYS A 373 0.01 29.78 17.50
CA LYS A 373 0.08 29.89 18.97
C LYS A 373 -1.27 29.95 19.67
N HIS A 374 -2.26 30.50 18.99
CA HIS A 374 -3.62 30.71 19.52
C HIS A 374 -4.61 29.65 19.04
N ASN A 375 -4.14 28.67 18.26
CA ASN A 375 -4.97 27.61 17.72
C ASN A 375 -5.39 26.62 18.83
N THR A 376 -6.65 26.20 18.84
CA THR A 376 -7.15 25.23 19.83
C THR A 376 -6.72 23.81 19.51
N VAL A 377 -6.50 23.48 18.22
CA VAL A 377 -5.94 22.21 17.79
C VAL A 377 -4.42 22.29 17.81
N THR A 378 -3.79 21.53 18.69
CA THR A 378 -2.32 21.46 18.77
C THR A 378 -1.78 20.59 17.64
N PRO A 379 -0.92 21.14 16.73
CA PRO A 379 -0.31 20.35 15.66
C PRO A 379 0.50 19.17 16.21
N THR A 380 0.29 17.98 15.64
CA THR A 380 1.14 16.81 15.97
C THR A 380 2.41 16.76 15.13
N LEU A 381 2.45 17.42 13.98
CA LEU A 381 3.64 17.62 13.17
C LEU A 381 4.11 19.08 13.24
N ASN A 382 5.38 19.28 13.56
CA ASN A 382 6.01 20.60 13.43
C ASN A 382 6.28 20.89 11.93
N ALA A 383 5.37 21.62 11.30
CA ALA A 383 5.44 22.01 9.89
C ALA A 383 5.45 23.55 9.75
N GLU A 384 5.91 24.06 8.62
CA GLU A 384 5.96 25.51 8.37
C GLU A 384 4.57 26.08 8.10
N PRO A 385 4.09 27.06 8.88
CA PRO A 385 2.83 27.73 8.60
C PRO A 385 2.88 28.50 7.28
N GLY A 386 1.89 28.27 6.39
CA GLY A 386 1.94 28.86 5.06
C GLY A 386 0.57 28.96 4.39
N ASP A 387 0.61 28.97 3.06
CA ASP A 387 -0.57 29.07 2.20
C ASP A 387 -0.55 27.94 1.15
N LEU A 388 -1.49 27.03 1.26
CA LEU A 388 -1.63 25.86 0.39
C LEU A 388 -2.11 26.22 -1.02
N SER A 389 -2.66 27.44 -1.23
CA SER A 389 -3.07 27.89 -2.56
C SER A 389 -1.89 28.09 -3.52
N PHE A 390 -0.67 28.27 -3.00
CA PHE A 390 0.55 28.31 -3.81
C PHE A 390 1.11 26.93 -4.16
N ILE A 391 0.57 25.88 -3.59
CA ILE A 391 1.07 24.49 -3.73
C ILE A 391 0.11 23.66 -4.56
N LEU A 392 -1.17 23.68 -4.18
CA LEU A 392 -2.17 22.82 -4.81
C LEU A 392 -2.73 23.49 -6.08
N PRO A 393 -2.84 22.73 -7.19
CA PRO A 393 -3.60 23.19 -8.34
C PRO A 393 -5.04 23.55 -7.93
N LYS A 394 -5.55 24.67 -8.47
CA LYS A 394 -6.89 25.18 -8.10
C LYS A 394 -7.99 24.12 -8.13
N ARG A 395 -8.00 23.25 -9.13
CA ARG A 395 -8.99 22.17 -9.24
C ARG A 395 -8.96 21.24 -8.03
N ILE A 396 -7.77 20.78 -7.64
CA ILE A 396 -7.57 19.89 -6.47
C ILE A 396 -7.93 20.63 -5.18
N PHE A 397 -7.56 21.90 -5.08
CA PHE A 397 -7.86 22.74 -3.92
C PHE A 397 -9.38 22.90 -3.71
N ASP A 398 -10.11 23.27 -4.77
CA ASP A 398 -11.56 23.44 -4.72
C ASP A 398 -12.28 22.12 -4.38
N ASP A 399 -11.83 20.99 -4.96
CA ASP A 399 -12.38 19.67 -4.69
C ASP A 399 -12.22 19.26 -3.22
N ILE A 400 -11.08 19.58 -2.61
CA ILE A 400 -10.83 19.32 -1.19
C ILE A 400 -11.73 20.16 -0.29
N LEU A 401 -11.89 21.45 -0.60
CA LEU A 401 -12.80 22.31 0.17
C LEU A 401 -14.24 21.82 0.10
N GLU A 402 -14.72 21.47 -1.09
CA GLU A 402 -16.07 20.92 -1.27
C GLU A 402 -16.26 19.60 -0.48
N MET A 403 -15.22 18.75 -0.42
CA MET A 403 -15.26 17.54 0.39
C MET A 403 -15.31 17.83 1.90
N ILE A 404 -14.55 18.80 2.41
CA ILE A 404 -14.55 19.18 3.83
C ILE A 404 -15.95 19.66 4.23
N GLU A 405 -16.58 20.53 3.44
CA GLU A 405 -17.94 21.00 3.68
C GLU A 405 -18.96 19.83 3.68
N LYS A 406 -18.77 18.83 2.82
CA LYS A 406 -19.63 17.66 2.78
C LYS A 406 -19.46 16.75 3.99
N LEU A 407 -18.23 16.56 4.44
CA LEU A 407 -17.95 15.78 5.63
C LEU A 407 -18.50 16.39 6.91
N ASP A 408 -18.63 17.71 6.98
CA ASP A 408 -19.22 18.41 8.13
C ASP A 408 -20.66 17.97 8.43
N HIS A 409 -21.40 17.50 7.41
CA HIS A 409 -22.75 16.97 7.61
C HIS A 409 -22.78 15.61 8.36
N ILE A 410 -21.71 14.84 8.34
CA ILE A 410 -21.63 13.54 8.98
C ILE A 410 -20.70 13.53 10.19
N ALA A 411 -19.78 14.47 10.24
CA ALA A 411 -18.82 14.71 11.31
C ALA A 411 -18.79 16.22 11.62
N PRO A 412 -19.81 16.74 12.35
CA PRO A 412 -19.92 18.18 12.64
C PRO A 412 -18.68 18.70 13.35
N GLY A 413 -18.15 19.82 12.85
CA GLY A 413 -16.89 20.41 13.29
C GLY A 413 -15.74 20.28 12.27
N MET A 414 -15.96 19.63 11.14
CA MET A 414 -14.99 19.58 10.04
C MET A 414 -14.65 20.97 9.49
N THR A 415 -15.58 21.90 9.56
CA THR A 415 -15.41 23.31 9.11
C THR A 415 -14.95 24.24 10.24
N ASN A 416 -14.49 23.72 11.38
CA ASN A 416 -13.94 24.55 12.45
C ASN A 416 -12.65 25.26 11.99
N ASP A 417 -12.57 26.56 12.24
CA ASP A 417 -11.44 27.44 11.87
C ASP A 417 -10.08 26.92 12.31
N ASP A 418 -10.03 26.22 13.46
CA ASP A 418 -8.80 25.76 14.09
C ASP A 418 -8.33 24.38 13.62
N ASN A 419 -9.10 23.68 12.77
CA ASN A 419 -8.64 22.45 12.13
C ASN A 419 -7.40 22.74 11.26
N LEU A 420 -6.52 21.74 11.17
CA LEU A 420 -5.24 21.89 10.49
C LEU A 420 -5.22 21.10 9.19
N ILE A 421 -4.61 21.68 8.18
CA ILE A 421 -4.47 21.09 6.85
C ILE A 421 -2.99 21.15 6.49
N TYR A 422 -2.42 19.99 6.19
CA TYR A 422 -1.02 19.85 5.82
C TYR A 422 -0.91 19.49 4.34
N GLY A 423 -0.06 20.16 3.62
CA GLY A 423 0.23 19.91 2.22
C GLY A 423 1.69 19.55 1.97
N VAL A 424 1.91 18.62 1.10
CA VAL A 424 1.01 17.88 0.25
C VAL A 424 1.09 16.38 0.58
N GLU A 425 -0.02 15.68 0.48
CA GLU A 425 -0.03 14.22 0.45
C GLU A 425 -0.13 13.74 -0.99
N VAL A 426 0.79 12.86 -1.40
CA VAL A 426 0.83 12.29 -2.75
C VAL A 426 0.90 10.78 -2.65
N LYS A 427 -0.05 10.09 -3.28
CA LYS A 427 0.00 8.63 -3.42
C LYS A 427 0.29 8.27 -4.87
N LYS A 428 1.52 7.83 -5.09
CA LYS A 428 1.99 7.35 -6.37
C LYS A 428 1.59 5.88 -6.57
N TYR A 429 1.22 5.55 -7.79
CA TYR A 429 0.95 4.18 -8.20
C TYR A 429 1.93 3.76 -9.29
N ASN A 430 2.28 2.48 -9.28
CA ASN A 430 3.12 1.92 -10.33
C ASN A 430 2.34 1.86 -11.64
N MET A 431 3.05 1.87 -12.76
CA MET A 431 2.44 1.58 -14.05
C MET A 431 1.68 0.26 -13.99
N VAL A 432 0.64 0.14 -14.78
CA VAL A 432 -0.14 -1.08 -14.91
C VAL A 432 0.50 -1.94 -15.99
N VAL A 433 1.00 -3.11 -15.63
CA VAL A 433 1.53 -4.09 -16.58
C VAL A 433 0.36 -4.78 -17.27
N ASP A 434 0.43 -4.91 -18.59
CA ASP A 434 -0.60 -5.60 -19.38
C ASP A 434 -0.49 -7.12 -19.19
N VAL A 435 -1.46 -7.66 -18.44
CA VAL A 435 -1.53 -9.08 -18.11
C VAL A 435 -2.91 -9.63 -18.46
N ASN A 436 -2.96 -10.94 -18.73
CA ASN A 436 -4.20 -11.66 -18.95
C ASN A 436 -4.89 -12.04 -17.62
N SER A 437 -6.03 -12.73 -17.69
CA SER A 437 -6.78 -13.18 -16.52
C SER A 437 -6.03 -14.19 -15.64
N ASN A 438 -4.95 -14.79 -16.08
CA ASN A 438 -4.06 -15.64 -15.29
C ASN A 438 -2.91 -14.85 -14.63
N LEU A 439 -2.90 -13.53 -14.76
CA LEU A 439 -1.83 -12.62 -14.31
C LEU A 439 -0.49 -12.85 -15.04
N GLU A 440 -0.52 -13.43 -16.24
CA GLU A 440 0.64 -13.55 -17.11
C GLU A 440 0.76 -12.33 -18.02
N ALA A 441 1.99 -11.91 -18.30
CA ALA A 441 2.25 -10.93 -19.34
C ALA A 441 1.69 -11.43 -20.69
N GLN A 442 1.04 -10.53 -21.46
CA GLN A 442 0.20 -10.90 -22.59
C GLN A 442 0.88 -11.85 -23.61
N ASP A 443 2.15 -11.61 -23.91
CA ASP A 443 2.90 -12.36 -24.93
C ASP A 443 3.92 -13.36 -24.34
N TYR A 444 3.90 -13.55 -23.00
CA TYR A 444 4.88 -14.37 -22.29
C TYR A 444 4.22 -15.45 -21.44
N LYS A 445 4.17 -16.65 -21.95
CA LYS A 445 3.64 -17.79 -21.20
C LYS A 445 4.50 -18.07 -19.96
N ASN A 446 3.87 -18.29 -18.80
CA ASN A 446 4.50 -18.59 -17.51
C ASN A 446 5.37 -17.45 -16.92
N LEU A 447 5.23 -16.21 -17.42
CA LEU A 447 5.81 -15.02 -16.82
C LEU A 447 4.68 -14.17 -16.18
N TYR A 448 4.63 -14.17 -14.87
CA TYR A 448 3.55 -13.55 -14.12
C TYR A 448 3.99 -12.22 -13.50
N PHE A 449 3.11 -11.21 -13.51
CA PHE A 449 3.32 -9.94 -12.83
C PHE A 449 2.22 -9.73 -11.79
N ILE A 450 2.60 -9.65 -10.51
CA ILE A 450 1.66 -9.61 -9.39
C ILE A 450 2.08 -8.58 -8.33
N GLY A 451 1.19 -8.35 -7.38
CA GLY A 451 1.45 -7.41 -6.30
C GLY A 451 1.47 -5.95 -6.77
N ASP A 452 1.91 -5.06 -5.88
CA ASP A 452 1.90 -3.61 -6.12
C ASP A 452 2.81 -3.19 -7.29
N GLY A 453 3.86 -3.96 -7.57
CA GLY A 453 4.79 -3.69 -8.67
C GLY A 453 4.15 -3.82 -10.05
N ALA A 454 3.13 -4.66 -10.18
CA ALA A 454 2.37 -4.82 -11.42
C ALA A 454 1.29 -3.73 -11.63
N GLY A 455 1.06 -2.86 -10.63
CA GLY A 455 0.08 -1.77 -10.69
C GLY A 455 -1.37 -2.18 -10.46
N TRP A 456 -1.65 -3.46 -10.24
CA TRP A 456 -3.01 -3.98 -10.05
C TRP A 456 -3.46 -4.04 -8.60
N THR A 457 -2.53 -4.13 -7.64
CA THR A 457 -2.84 -4.18 -6.20
C THR A 457 -2.15 -3.06 -5.43
N HIS A 458 -2.76 -2.63 -4.31
CA HIS A 458 -2.27 -1.53 -3.48
C HIS A 458 -2.58 -1.78 -1.98
N SER A 459 -2.96 -3.02 -1.62
CA SER A 459 -3.24 -3.42 -0.24
C SER A 459 -2.58 -4.76 0.08
N LEU A 460 -2.36 -5.02 1.35
CA LEU A 460 -1.79 -6.29 1.81
C LEU A 460 -2.66 -7.48 1.40
N SER A 461 -3.99 -7.35 1.53
CA SER A 461 -4.93 -8.42 1.17
C SER A 461 -4.92 -8.74 -0.32
N GLN A 462 -5.10 -7.73 -1.19
CA GLN A 462 -5.13 -7.98 -2.64
C GLN A 462 -3.77 -8.42 -3.17
N SER A 463 -2.68 -7.88 -2.62
CA SER A 463 -1.32 -8.30 -2.98
C SER A 463 -1.08 -9.77 -2.62
N SER A 464 -1.47 -10.20 -1.41
CA SER A 464 -1.41 -11.61 -0.99
C SER A 464 -2.35 -12.51 -1.81
N ALA A 465 -3.58 -12.04 -2.10
CA ALA A 465 -4.56 -12.75 -2.91
C ALA A 465 -4.06 -12.99 -4.35
N SER A 466 -3.38 -11.99 -4.97
CA SER A 466 -2.75 -12.18 -6.29
C SER A 466 -1.70 -13.29 -6.28
N GLY A 467 -0.99 -13.44 -5.15
CA GLY A 467 -0.03 -14.51 -4.94
C GLY A 467 -0.68 -15.89 -4.87
N LEU A 468 -1.75 -16.04 -4.07
CA LEU A 468 -2.50 -17.29 -3.99
C LEU A 468 -3.08 -17.70 -5.35
N TYR A 469 -3.71 -16.75 -6.04
CA TYR A 469 -4.27 -16.98 -7.37
C TYR A 469 -3.22 -17.47 -8.35
N THR A 470 -2.07 -16.82 -8.40
CA THR A 470 -0.96 -17.21 -9.30
C THR A 470 -0.45 -18.61 -8.97
N ALA A 471 -0.36 -18.96 -7.68
CA ALA A 471 0.04 -20.30 -7.27
C ALA A 471 -0.91 -21.37 -7.80
N GLU A 472 -2.23 -21.14 -7.76
CA GLU A 472 -3.22 -22.06 -8.32
C GLU A 472 -3.04 -22.23 -9.85
N ARG A 473 -2.86 -21.12 -10.58
CA ARG A 473 -2.64 -21.17 -12.04
C ARG A 473 -1.37 -21.94 -12.41
N ILE A 474 -0.29 -21.78 -11.64
CA ILE A 474 0.94 -22.54 -11.83
C ILE A 474 0.71 -24.03 -11.54
N LEU A 475 0.07 -24.36 -10.42
CA LEU A 475 -0.18 -25.77 -10.03
C LEU A 475 -1.07 -26.49 -11.05
N ASP A 476 -2.06 -25.82 -11.64
CA ASP A 476 -2.92 -26.42 -12.68
C ASP A 476 -2.13 -26.81 -13.94
N ARG A 477 -1.00 -26.16 -14.21
CA ARG A 477 -0.11 -26.48 -15.33
C ARG A 477 0.97 -27.51 -15.02
N LEU A 478 1.29 -27.69 -13.75
CA LEU A 478 2.27 -28.66 -13.31
C LEU A 478 1.69 -30.08 -13.10
N LYS A 479 0.35 -30.17 -13.12
CA LYS A 479 -0.39 -31.45 -13.13
C LYS A 479 -0.29 -32.13 -14.49
#